data_e4b3c64984af236feac881ce58961cf3
#
_entry.id   e4b3c64984af236feac881ce58961cf3
#
_cell.length_a   1.000
_cell.length_b   1.000
_cell.length_c   1.000
_cell.angle_alpha   90.00
_cell.angle_beta   90.00
_cell.angle_gamma   90.00
#
_symmetry.space_group_name_H-M   'P 1'
#
loop_
_entity.id
_entity.type
_entity.pdbx_description
1 polymer ?
#
loop_
_entity_poly.entity_id
_entity_poly.type
_entity_poly.pdbx_seq_one_letter_code
_entity_poly.pdbx_strand_id
1 'polypeptide(L)'
;MELNRPEVVAEVSAAFDAYERALVDHDVAAMNAFFWHAPQTVRYGIAEIQHGGEAISAWRETCVPVPASRKLHRTVVTTFGTDFATVSTEFTSDETPLRGRQMQTWARLGPTQGWKVVAAHVSLIAMP
;
A
#
# COMPACT_ATOMS: atom_id res chain seq x y z
N MET A 1 21.14 2.43 -12.15
CA MET A 1 20.68 2.05 -10.82
C MET A 1 20.63 0.54 -10.70
N GLU A 2 20.87 0.02 -9.53
CA GLU A 2 20.75 -1.41 -9.26
C GLU A 2 19.29 -1.81 -9.03
N LEU A 3 18.87 -2.88 -9.71
CA LEU A 3 17.54 -3.45 -9.50
C LEU A 3 17.59 -4.54 -8.45
N ASN A 4 16.63 -4.54 -7.53
CA ASN A 4 16.38 -5.63 -6.59
C ASN A 4 17.60 -6.01 -5.74
N ARG A 5 18.29 -5.02 -5.18
CA ARG A 5 19.33 -5.30 -4.20
C ARG A 5 18.69 -6.07 -3.03
N PRO A 6 19.24 -7.22 -2.64
CA PRO A 6 18.58 -8.08 -1.65
C PRO A 6 18.24 -7.38 -0.33
N GLU A 7 19.12 -6.52 0.18
CA GLU A 7 18.88 -5.78 1.41
C GLU A 7 17.75 -4.75 1.28
N VAL A 8 17.60 -4.15 0.10
CA VAL A 8 16.53 -3.18 -0.14
C VAL A 8 15.19 -3.90 -0.33
N VAL A 9 15.19 -5.01 -1.06
CA VAL A 9 13.99 -5.85 -1.20
C VAL A 9 13.49 -6.31 0.17
N ALA A 10 14.40 -6.71 1.06
CA ALA A 10 14.05 -7.12 2.42
C ALA A 10 13.41 -5.98 3.21
N GLU A 11 13.95 -4.75 3.11
CA GLU A 11 13.39 -3.59 3.81
C GLU A 11 11.98 -3.26 3.31
N VAL A 12 11.78 -3.20 2.00
CA VAL A 12 10.48 -2.89 1.42
C VAL A 12 9.47 -3.98 1.73
N SER A 13 9.86 -5.23 1.62
CA SER A 13 9.00 -6.37 1.94
C SER A 13 8.53 -6.31 3.39
N ALA A 14 9.42 -5.98 4.33
CA ALA A 14 9.07 -5.84 5.73
C ALA A 14 8.10 -4.67 5.95
N ALA A 15 8.33 -3.54 5.30
CA ALA A 15 7.43 -2.38 5.38
C ALA A 15 6.05 -2.70 4.80
N PHE A 16 6.02 -3.37 3.65
CA PHE A 16 4.77 -3.78 3.01
C PHE A 16 3.99 -4.76 3.90
N ASP A 17 4.66 -5.76 4.48
CA ASP A 17 4.02 -6.73 5.36
C ASP A 17 3.44 -6.05 6.61
N ALA A 18 4.17 -5.09 7.17
CA ALA A 18 3.70 -4.31 8.33
C ALA A 18 2.47 -3.46 7.97
N TYR A 19 2.46 -2.86 6.78
CA TYR A 19 1.30 -2.12 6.29
C TYR A 19 0.09 -3.04 6.13
N GLU A 20 0.26 -4.21 5.51
CA GLU A 20 -0.83 -5.17 5.32
C GLU A 20 -1.38 -5.67 6.65
N ARG A 21 -0.53 -5.87 7.66
CA ARG A 21 -0.97 -6.21 9.00
C ARG A 21 -1.80 -5.10 9.62
N ALA A 22 -1.36 -3.85 9.49
CA ALA A 22 -2.12 -2.70 9.98
C ALA A 22 -3.48 -2.60 9.28
N LEU A 23 -3.53 -2.91 7.98
CA LEU A 23 -4.76 -2.90 7.19
C LEU A 23 -5.75 -3.94 7.71
N VAL A 24 -5.32 -5.17 7.93
CA VAL A 24 -6.17 -6.26 8.43
C VAL A 24 -6.62 -6.00 9.87
N ASP A 25 -5.73 -5.47 10.70
CA ASP A 25 -6.03 -5.13 12.10
C ASP A 25 -6.85 -3.85 12.23
N HIS A 26 -7.09 -3.15 11.13
CA HIS A 26 -7.73 -1.83 11.11
C HIS A 26 -7.06 -0.83 12.06
N ASP A 27 -5.74 -0.86 12.09
CA ASP A 27 -4.93 0.08 12.86
C ASP A 27 -4.76 1.37 12.05
N VAL A 28 -5.70 2.29 12.21
CA VAL A 28 -5.77 3.53 11.42
C VAL A 28 -4.52 4.37 11.58
N ALA A 29 -4.03 4.51 12.81
CA ALA A 29 -2.82 5.31 13.07
C ALA A 29 -1.60 4.73 12.35
N ALA A 30 -1.42 3.41 12.40
CA ALA A 30 -0.33 2.74 11.72
C ALA A 30 -0.45 2.85 10.19
N MET A 31 -1.66 2.63 9.64
CA MET A 31 -1.89 2.80 8.20
C MET A 31 -1.53 4.22 7.74
N ASN A 32 -1.98 5.24 8.47
CA ASN A 32 -1.67 6.62 8.14
C ASN A 32 -0.17 6.92 8.23
N ALA A 33 0.52 6.31 9.18
CA ALA A 33 1.96 6.50 9.35
C ALA A 33 2.77 5.93 8.18
N PHE A 34 2.25 4.96 7.43
CA PHE A 34 2.92 4.42 6.26
C PHE A 34 2.79 5.28 5.02
N PHE A 35 1.86 6.24 4.98
CA PHE A 35 1.70 7.13 3.83
C PHE A 35 2.51 8.40 4.01
N TRP A 36 3.11 8.86 2.92
CA TRP A 36 3.77 10.16 2.90
C TRP A 36 2.74 11.27 3.10
N HIS A 37 2.90 12.05 4.15
CA HIS A 37 1.93 13.07 4.50
C HIS A 37 2.25 14.39 3.79
N ALA A 38 2.05 14.41 2.49
CA ALA A 38 2.38 15.53 1.61
C ALA A 38 1.24 15.78 0.61
N PRO A 39 1.15 17.01 0.07
CA PRO A 39 0.09 17.32 -0.90
C PRO A 39 0.19 16.53 -2.21
N GLN A 40 1.38 16.04 -2.57
CA GLN A 40 1.61 15.28 -3.79
C GLN A 40 1.19 13.82 -3.70
N THR A 41 0.91 13.30 -2.51
CA THR A 41 0.53 11.89 -2.34
C THR A 41 -0.86 11.67 -2.91
N VAL A 42 -0.99 10.70 -3.83
CA VAL A 42 -2.26 10.40 -4.49
C VAL A 42 -2.64 8.96 -4.18
N ARG A 43 -3.90 8.76 -3.81
CA ARG A 43 -4.49 7.44 -3.67
C ARG A 43 -5.79 7.36 -4.45
N TYR A 44 -5.87 6.38 -5.35
CA TYR A 44 -7.11 6.01 -6.01
C TYR A 44 -7.60 4.73 -5.35
N GLY A 45 -8.73 4.82 -4.65
CA GLY A 45 -9.36 3.67 -4.03
C GLY A 45 -10.43 3.05 -4.92
N ILE A 46 -11.09 2.02 -4.42
CA ILE A 46 -12.11 1.30 -5.19
C ILE A 46 -13.26 2.24 -5.58
N ALA A 47 -13.64 3.14 -4.70
CA ALA A 47 -14.78 4.01 -4.90
C ALA A 47 -14.48 5.48 -4.58
N GLU A 48 -13.21 5.84 -4.36
CA GLU A 48 -12.85 7.19 -3.94
C GLU A 48 -11.54 7.66 -4.54
N ILE A 49 -11.36 8.98 -4.53
CA ILE A 49 -10.14 9.65 -5.00
C ILE A 49 -9.64 10.54 -3.87
N GLN A 50 -8.38 10.39 -3.48
CA GLN A 50 -7.76 11.30 -2.52
C GLN A 50 -6.51 11.93 -3.11
N HIS A 51 -6.42 13.25 -2.98
CA HIS A 51 -5.24 14.03 -3.28
C HIS A 51 -4.70 14.64 -1.99
N GLY A 52 -3.48 14.25 -1.63
CA GLY A 52 -2.80 14.71 -0.43
C GLY A 52 -2.97 13.81 0.77
N GLY A 53 -1.97 13.83 1.64
CA GLY A 53 -1.94 12.99 2.84
C GLY A 53 -3.07 13.30 3.82
N GLU A 54 -3.50 14.56 3.92
CA GLU A 54 -4.61 14.93 4.79
C GLU A 54 -5.93 14.29 4.35
N ALA A 55 -6.22 14.30 3.04
CA ALA A 55 -7.42 13.68 2.51
C ALA A 55 -7.41 12.17 2.74
N ILE A 56 -6.26 11.54 2.58
CA ILE A 56 -6.10 10.09 2.82
C ILE A 56 -6.35 9.77 4.28
N SER A 57 -5.76 10.53 5.21
CA SER A 57 -5.94 10.33 6.64
C SER A 57 -7.39 10.52 7.08
N ALA A 58 -8.05 11.55 6.57
CA ALA A 58 -9.45 11.83 6.89
C ALA A 58 -10.37 10.70 6.42
N TRP A 59 -10.15 10.20 5.20
CA TRP A 59 -10.91 9.07 4.69
C TRP A 59 -10.68 7.81 5.53
N ARG A 60 -9.43 7.56 5.92
CA ARG A 60 -9.08 6.33 6.66
C ARG A 60 -9.72 6.27 8.03
N GLU A 61 -9.95 7.41 8.66
CA GLU A 61 -10.61 7.47 9.97
C GLU A 61 -12.07 7.01 9.91
N THR A 62 -12.70 7.06 8.74
CA THR A 62 -14.10 6.69 8.56
C THR A 62 -14.30 5.49 7.65
N CYS A 63 -13.23 4.91 7.10
CA CYS A 63 -13.35 3.80 6.17
C CYS A 63 -13.75 2.50 6.88
N VAL A 64 -14.40 1.62 6.12
CA VAL A 64 -14.76 0.29 6.60
C VAL A 64 -13.51 -0.58 6.64
N PRO A 65 -13.33 -1.42 7.68
CA PRO A 65 -12.22 -2.39 7.71
C PRO A 65 -12.26 -3.32 6.51
N VAL A 66 -11.09 -3.76 6.05
CA VAL A 66 -11.03 -4.80 5.03
C VAL A 66 -11.51 -6.12 5.64
N PRO A 67 -12.04 -7.06 4.80
CA PRO A 67 -12.47 -8.35 5.31
C PRO A 67 -11.34 -9.12 5.99
N ALA A 68 -11.64 -9.79 7.09
CA ALA A 68 -10.67 -10.64 7.79
C ALA A 68 -10.19 -11.80 6.90
N SER A 69 -11.00 -12.19 5.93
CA SER A 69 -10.66 -13.24 4.95
C SER A 69 -9.74 -12.78 3.83
N ARG A 70 -9.28 -11.52 3.84
CA ARG A 70 -8.37 -10.97 2.83
C ARG A 70 -7.14 -11.86 2.67
N LYS A 71 -6.87 -12.25 1.42
CA LYS A 71 -5.73 -13.09 1.05
C LYS A 71 -5.01 -12.46 -0.14
N LEU A 72 -3.70 -12.34 -0.03
CA LEU A 72 -2.86 -11.79 -1.08
C LEU A 72 -2.39 -12.88 -2.05
N HIS A 73 -2.27 -12.51 -3.33
CA HIS A 73 -1.81 -13.36 -4.39
C HIS A 73 -0.84 -12.59 -5.28
N ARG A 74 0.17 -13.29 -5.82
CA ARG A 74 1.08 -12.78 -6.83
C ARG A 74 1.72 -11.44 -6.44
N THR A 75 2.16 -11.32 -5.20
CA THR A 75 2.84 -10.11 -4.73
C THR A 75 4.21 -9.99 -5.40
N VAL A 76 4.46 -8.84 -6.01
CA VAL A 76 5.73 -8.53 -6.68
C VAL A 76 6.31 -7.27 -6.08
N VAL A 77 7.49 -7.40 -5.48
CA VAL A 77 8.28 -6.29 -4.97
C VAL A 77 9.42 -6.04 -5.94
N THR A 78 9.53 -4.81 -6.44
CA THR A 78 10.65 -4.40 -7.30
C THR A 78 11.28 -3.16 -6.71
N THR A 79 12.60 -3.18 -6.49
CA THR A 79 13.31 -2.02 -5.97
C THR A 79 14.26 -1.44 -7.01
N PHE A 80 14.42 -0.12 -6.96
CA PHE A 80 15.20 0.67 -7.91
C PHE A 80 16.19 1.51 -7.11
N GLY A 81 17.48 1.15 -7.16
CA GLY A 81 18.48 1.75 -6.29
C GLY A 81 18.22 1.40 -4.83
N THR A 82 18.41 2.38 -3.93
CA THR A 82 18.27 2.17 -2.49
C THR A 82 17.01 2.79 -1.88
N ASP A 83 16.32 3.68 -2.62
CA ASP A 83 15.32 4.56 -2.00
C ASP A 83 13.97 4.54 -2.69
N PHE A 84 13.75 3.64 -3.65
CA PHE A 84 12.52 3.65 -4.44
C PHE A 84 12.08 2.22 -4.77
N ALA A 85 10.78 1.96 -4.70
CA ALA A 85 10.23 0.64 -4.99
C ALA A 85 8.78 0.72 -5.44
N THR A 86 8.37 -0.33 -6.17
CA THR A 86 6.95 -0.59 -6.42
C THR A 86 6.58 -1.93 -5.81
N VAL A 87 5.36 -2.04 -5.30
CA VAL A 87 4.79 -3.30 -4.83
C VAL A 87 3.42 -3.45 -5.46
N SER A 88 3.23 -4.54 -6.19
CA SER A 88 1.93 -4.90 -6.73
C SER A 88 1.46 -6.21 -6.11
N THR A 89 0.16 -6.31 -5.88
CA THR A 89 -0.44 -7.54 -5.39
C THR A 89 -1.88 -7.65 -5.87
N GLU A 90 -2.36 -8.88 -5.93
CA GLU A 90 -3.78 -9.14 -6.12
C GLU A 90 -4.35 -9.62 -4.79
N PHE A 91 -5.64 -9.47 -4.59
CA PHE A 91 -6.25 -9.96 -3.35
C PHE A 91 -7.65 -10.48 -3.58
N THR A 92 -8.05 -11.39 -2.70
CA THR A 92 -9.40 -11.97 -2.67
C THR A 92 -9.94 -11.93 -1.24
N SER A 93 -11.24 -12.08 -1.11
CA SER A 93 -11.90 -12.27 0.17
C SER A 93 -13.16 -13.11 -0.01
N ASP A 94 -13.76 -13.51 1.10
CA ASP A 94 -15.04 -14.28 1.07
C ASP A 94 -16.26 -13.38 0.86
N GLU A 95 -16.07 -12.05 0.87
CA GLU A 95 -17.19 -11.09 0.77
C GLU A 95 -17.57 -10.73 -0.64
N THR A 96 -16.72 -11.02 -1.63
CA THR A 96 -16.98 -10.72 -3.04
C THR A 96 -16.24 -11.69 -3.93
N PRO A 97 -16.80 -12.06 -5.10
CA PRO A 97 -16.09 -12.86 -6.10
C PRO A 97 -15.10 -12.03 -6.94
N LEU A 98 -15.08 -10.71 -6.79
CA LEU A 98 -14.21 -9.85 -7.56
C LEU A 98 -12.75 -10.02 -7.15
N ARG A 99 -11.84 -9.85 -8.12
CA ARG A 99 -10.40 -9.87 -7.90
C ARG A 99 -9.91 -8.47 -7.62
N GLY A 100 -9.24 -8.28 -6.48
CA GLY A 100 -8.61 -7.02 -6.15
C GLY A 100 -7.26 -6.87 -6.83
N ARG A 101 -6.90 -5.63 -7.14
CA ARG A 101 -5.58 -5.26 -7.66
C ARG A 101 -5.11 -4.05 -6.89
N GLN A 102 -3.90 -4.13 -6.36
CA GLN A 102 -3.31 -3.04 -5.57
C GLN A 102 -1.90 -2.77 -6.08
N MET A 103 -1.62 -1.51 -6.41
CA MET A 103 -0.27 -1.06 -6.75
C MET A 103 0.11 0.08 -5.83
N GLN A 104 1.32 0.00 -5.28
CA GLN A 104 1.87 1.02 -4.40
C GLN A 104 3.26 1.41 -4.86
N THR A 105 3.52 2.71 -4.83
CA THR A 105 4.86 3.26 -5.01
C THR A 105 5.39 3.63 -3.64
N TRP A 106 6.55 3.11 -3.30
CA TRP A 106 7.23 3.33 -2.02
C TRP A 106 8.50 4.12 -2.23
N ALA A 107 8.79 5.03 -1.32
CA ALA A 107 10.05 5.79 -1.32
C ALA A 107 10.61 5.85 0.09
N ARG A 108 11.93 5.77 0.20
CA ARG A 108 12.62 6.01 1.47
C ARG A 108 12.96 7.49 1.55
N LEU A 109 12.29 8.19 2.44
CA LEU A 109 12.30 9.65 2.50
C LEU A 109 13.30 10.21 3.52
N GLY A 110 14.31 9.42 3.85
CA GLY A 110 15.36 9.82 4.77
C GLY A 110 15.41 8.91 6.00
N PRO A 111 16.45 9.06 6.84
CA PRO A 111 16.71 8.13 7.94
C PRO A 111 15.64 8.16 9.04
N THR A 112 14.92 9.27 9.20
CA THR A 112 13.91 9.39 10.25
C THR A 112 12.51 9.01 9.77
N GLN A 113 12.19 9.23 8.49
CA GLN A 113 10.87 8.90 7.96
C GLN A 113 10.76 7.44 7.50
N GLY A 114 11.85 6.89 6.97
CA GLY A 114 11.85 5.52 6.45
C GLY A 114 11.04 5.37 5.17
N TRP A 115 10.59 4.16 4.92
CA TRP A 115 9.81 3.83 3.73
C TRP A 115 8.36 4.29 3.88
N LYS A 116 7.86 5.02 2.86
CA LYS A 116 6.49 5.53 2.81
C LYS A 116 5.85 5.25 1.46
N VAL A 117 4.55 5.03 1.47
CA VAL A 117 3.75 4.97 0.25
C VAL A 117 3.55 6.40 -0.25
N VAL A 118 3.96 6.67 -1.48
CA VAL A 118 3.85 8.01 -2.09
C VAL A 118 2.76 8.06 -3.16
N ALA A 119 2.31 6.91 -3.64
CA ALA A 119 1.18 6.80 -4.56
C ALA A 119 0.59 5.40 -4.44
N ALA A 120 -0.72 5.29 -4.59
CA ALA A 120 -1.39 4.00 -4.50
C ALA A 120 -2.65 3.95 -5.38
N HIS A 121 -2.96 2.76 -5.86
CA HIS A 121 -4.17 2.50 -6.63
C HIS A 121 -4.72 1.12 -6.25
N VAL A 122 -6.00 1.07 -5.91
CA VAL A 122 -6.71 -0.16 -5.59
C VAL A 122 -7.96 -0.24 -6.45
N SER A 123 -8.19 -1.40 -7.06
CA SER A 123 -9.37 -1.61 -7.90
C SER A 123 -9.86 -3.05 -7.81
N LEU A 124 -11.08 -3.29 -8.25
CA LEU A 124 -11.67 -4.62 -8.33
C LEU A 124 -12.09 -4.91 -9.76
N ILE A 125 -11.94 -6.16 -10.20
CA ILE A 125 -12.44 -6.62 -11.49
C ILE A 125 -13.14 -7.96 -11.34
N ALA A 126 -14.09 -8.21 -12.26
CA ALA A 126 -14.65 -9.54 -12.41
C ALA A 126 -13.62 -10.44 -13.12
N MET A 127 -13.48 -11.67 -12.64
CA MET A 127 -12.63 -12.66 -13.30
C MET A 127 -13.47 -13.51 -14.25
N PRO A 128 -12.90 -13.90 -15.40
CA PRO A 128 -13.60 -14.78 -16.35
C PRO A 128 -13.82 -16.18 -15.82
#